data_11d72f02adb3bf447b798615d4a04be3
#
_entry.id   11d72f02adb3bf447b798615d4a04be3
#
_cell.length_a   1.000
_cell.length_b   1.000
_cell.length_c   1.000
_cell.angle_alpha   90.00
_cell.angle_beta   90.00
_cell.angle_gamma   90.00
#
_symmetry.space_group_name_H-M   'P 1'
#
loop_
_entity.id
_entity.type
_entity.pdbx_description
1 polymer ?
#
loop_
_entity_poly.entity_id
_entity_poly.type
_entity_poly.pdbx_seq_one_letter_code
_entity_poly.pdbx_strand_id
1 'polypeptide(L)'
;MVTGQKHTVTTNNSEKNNHTSLSIQVSLNGLSFCALDTRSRSIVYFKDQRFPKKLNPLQTLQQIEKIYQEESFLGQPFTGVKLLFSNELYSLVPQKLFQEENASDYLKFNARILETDFVAEDTLAEHELVNVYIPFTNIVNYFFDRYGEFEYQHCVSVLAKAFLDTNKDRNTGTRVYLNRNAAGYDLIIIRKGELLFGNSFMCDTKEDFIYYLLFTAEQLELDPETFELILLGNITENSDYYNIAFTYVRNISFLETSFGYGFDAETKVPKGYKHFTLFSSLS
;
A
#
# COMPACT_ATOMS: atom_id res chain seq x y z
N MET A 1 -16.32 7.03 15.42
CA MET A 1 -15.53 5.81 15.19
C MET A 1 -16.04 5.18 13.92
N VAL A 2 -15.23 5.16 12.88
CA VAL A 2 -15.58 4.51 11.62
C VAL A 2 -14.45 3.52 11.37
N THR A 3 -14.74 2.27 11.69
CA THR A 3 -13.99 1.14 11.14
C THR A 3 -14.02 1.26 9.63
N GLY A 4 -13.08 0.68 8.87
CA GLY A 4 -13.15 0.54 7.41
C GLY A 4 -14.49 -0.06 6.98
N GLN A 5 -15.59 0.54 7.41
CA GLN A 5 -16.96 0.05 7.32
C GLN A 5 -17.62 0.54 6.04
N LYS A 6 -18.34 -0.38 5.42
CA LYS A 6 -19.34 -0.08 4.39
C LYS A 6 -20.36 0.91 4.93
N HIS A 7 -20.32 2.16 4.47
CA HIS A 7 -21.44 3.08 4.65
C HIS A 7 -22.42 2.89 3.49
N THR A 8 -23.57 2.31 3.78
CA THR A 8 -24.64 2.08 2.81
C THR A 8 -25.51 3.32 2.69
N VAL A 9 -25.40 4.02 1.59
CA VAL A 9 -26.42 4.97 1.14
C VAL A 9 -27.00 4.44 -0.17
N THR A 10 -28.24 3.98 -0.13
CA THR A 10 -28.94 3.45 -1.31
C THR A 10 -29.37 4.60 -2.20
N THR A 11 -28.64 4.87 -3.27
CA THR A 11 -29.15 5.66 -4.40
C THR A 11 -29.46 4.72 -5.55
N ASN A 12 -30.73 4.63 -5.91
CA ASN A 12 -31.21 3.97 -7.12
C ASN A 12 -30.52 4.59 -8.35
N ASN A 13 -29.54 3.92 -8.91
CA ASN A 13 -28.99 4.25 -10.20
C ASN A 13 -29.16 3.08 -11.17
N SER A 14 -29.80 3.40 -12.29
CA SER A 14 -30.08 2.58 -13.45
C SER A 14 -28.92 1.66 -13.82
N GLU A 15 -29.26 0.38 -14.06
CA GLU A 15 -28.42 -0.67 -14.62
C GLU A 15 -27.69 -0.22 -15.89
N LYS A 16 -26.52 0.36 -15.76
CA LYS A 16 -25.49 0.30 -16.78
C LYS A 16 -24.59 -0.89 -16.42
N ASN A 17 -24.51 -1.86 -17.33
CA ASN A 17 -23.65 -3.04 -17.26
C ASN A 17 -22.15 -2.64 -17.19
N ASN A 18 -21.76 -2.00 -16.13
CA ASN A 18 -20.35 -1.68 -15.90
C ASN A 18 -19.77 -2.77 -15.01
N HIS A 19 -18.69 -3.41 -15.47
CA HIS A 19 -18.00 -4.48 -14.78
C HIS A 19 -16.59 -4.06 -14.39
N THR A 20 -16.34 -2.78 -14.22
CA THR A 20 -15.02 -2.24 -13.95
C THR A 20 -14.87 -1.81 -12.51
N SER A 21 -13.91 -2.37 -11.80
CA SER A 21 -13.49 -1.96 -10.46
C SER A 21 -12.27 -1.06 -10.56
N LEU A 22 -12.23 0.01 -9.75
CA LEU A 22 -11.15 1.00 -9.74
C LEU A 22 -10.38 0.92 -8.41
N SER A 23 -9.05 0.80 -8.49
CA SER A 23 -8.14 1.01 -7.35
C SER A 23 -7.34 2.28 -7.55
N ILE A 24 -7.22 3.08 -6.49
CA ILE A 24 -6.53 4.36 -6.47
C ILE A 24 -5.55 4.34 -5.31
N GLN A 25 -4.27 4.52 -5.59
CA GLN A 25 -3.26 4.69 -4.54
C GLN A 25 -2.85 6.14 -4.44
N VAL A 26 -2.94 6.69 -3.22
CA VAL A 26 -2.65 8.09 -2.91
C VAL A 26 -1.49 8.18 -1.95
N SER A 27 -0.50 8.97 -2.33
CA SER A 27 0.59 9.43 -1.47
C SER A 27 0.82 10.93 -1.67
N LEU A 28 1.57 11.55 -0.77
CA LEU A 28 1.97 12.95 -0.94
C LEU A 28 3.06 13.15 -2.00
N ASN A 29 3.58 12.06 -2.58
CA ASN A 29 4.62 12.06 -3.62
C ASN A 29 4.09 11.60 -4.98
N GLY A 30 2.84 11.15 -5.08
CA GLY A 30 2.26 10.69 -6.34
C GLY A 30 0.92 9.99 -6.19
N LEU A 31 0.31 9.71 -7.32
CA LEU A 31 -0.99 9.07 -7.49
C LEU A 31 -0.87 7.95 -8.51
N SER A 32 -1.49 6.81 -8.24
CA SER A 32 -1.58 5.72 -9.21
C SER A 32 -3.03 5.21 -9.27
N PHE A 33 -3.47 4.87 -10.48
CA PHE A 33 -4.81 4.39 -10.77
C PHE A 33 -4.72 3.10 -11.55
N CYS A 34 -5.58 2.14 -11.22
CA CYS A 34 -5.69 0.89 -11.95
C CYS A 34 -7.16 0.46 -11.99
N ALA A 35 -7.64 0.08 -13.18
CA ALA A 35 -8.98 -0.44 -13.32
C ALA A 35 -8.98 -1.86 -13.91
N LEU A 36 -9.73 -2.74 -13.25
CA LEU A 36 -9.92 -4.14 -13.62
C LEU A 36 -11.33 -4.32 -14.21
N ASP A 37 -11.40 -4.83 -15.44
CA ASP A 37 -12.63 -5.41 -15.96
C ASP A 37 -12.82 -6.80 -15.34
N THR A 38 -13.87 -6.96 -14.52
CA THR A 38 -14.13 -8.19 -13.77
C THR A 38 -14.66 -9.33 -14.63
N ARG A 39 -15.18 -9.06 -15.86
CA ARG A 39 -15.61 -10.07 -16.82
C ARG A 39 -14.44 -10.71 -17.53
N SER A 40 -13.63 -9.86 -18.19
CA SER A 40 -12.42 -10.32 -18.92
C SER A 40 -11.29 -10.70 -17.96
N ARG A 41 -11.40 -10.33 -16.67
CA ARG A 41 -10.33 -10.45 -15.68
C ARG A 41 -9.01 -9.85 -16.19
N SER A 42 -9.09 -8.65 -16.73
CA SER A 42 -7.92 -7.94 -17.25
C SER A 42 -7.89 -6.48 -16.82
N ILE A 43 -6.69 -5.96 -16.61
CA ILE A 43 -6.46 -4.54 -16.38
C ILE A 43 -6.69 -3.78 -17.69
N VAL A 44 -7.65 -2.86 -17.69
CA VAL A 44 -8.07 -2.06 -18.83
C VAL A 44 -7.63 -0.60 -18.76
N TYR A 45 -7.18 -0.16 -17.58
CA TYR A 45 -6.66 1.19 -17.37
C TYR A 45 -5.56 1.17 -16.32
N PHE A 46 -4.48 1.89 -16.59
CA PHE A 46 -3.39 2.13 -15.64
C PHE A 46 -2.83 3.54 -15.85
N LYS A 47 -2.67 4.28 -14.78
CA LYS A 47 -1.98 5.58 -14.77
C LYS A 47 -1.15 5.70 -13.50
N ASP A 48 0.09 6.15 -13.64
CA ASP A 48 1.00 6.50 -12.55
C ASP A 48 1.51 7.93 -12.75
N GLN A 49 1.35 8.76 -11.73
CA GLN A 49 1.79 10.15 -11.75
C GLN A 49 2.60 10.46 -10.50
N ARG A 50 3.87 10.78 -10.70
CA ARG A 50 4.75 11.26 -9.63
C ARG A 50 4.73 12.76 -9.56
N PHE A 51 4.82 13.27 -8.34
CA PHE A 51 4.98 14.70 -8.11
C PHE A 51 6.46 15.06 -8.05
N PRO A 52 6.86 16.24 -8.57
CA PRO A 52 8.25 16.70 -8.53
C PRO A 52 8.79 16.92 -7.12
N LYS A 53 7.90 17.14 -6.14
CA LYS A 53 8.18 17.28 -4.71
C LYS A 53 7.04 16.74 -3.87
N LYS A 54 7.30 16.45 -2.60
CA LYS A 54 6.26 16.09 -1.62
C LYS A 54 5.24 17.23 -1.50
N LEU A 55 3.96 16.91 -1.69
CA LEU A 55 2.85 17.84 -1.54
C LEU A 55 2.25 17.72 -0.13
N ASN A 56 1.35 18.62 0.22
CA ASN A 56 0.48 18.46 1.37
C ASN A 56 -0.89 17.85 0.94
N PRO A 57 -1.75 17.39 1.87
CA PRO A 57 -3.03 16.77 1.52
C PRO A 57 -3.95 17.65 0.67
N LEU A 58 -3.96 18.97 0.87
CA LEU A 58 -4.77 19.91 0.08
C LEU A 58 -4.26 20.00 -1.36
N GLN A 59 -2.95 20.15 -1.54
CA GLN A 59 -2.32 20.18 -2.86
C GLN A 59 -2.49 18.82 -3.59
N THR A 60 -2.44 17.71 -2.86
CA THR A 60 -2.68 16.38 -3.42
C THR A 60 -4.11 16.26 -3.93
N LEU A 61 -5.10 16.76 -3.18
CA LEU A 61 -6.48 16.81 -3.64
C LEU A 61 -6.64 17.61 -4.95
N GLN A 62 -6.00 18.77 -5.04
CA GLN A 62 -6.00 19.57 -6.28
C GLN A 62 -5.43 18.80 -7.49
N GLN A 63 -4.41 17.96 -7.28
CA GLN A 63 -3.90 17.10 -8.35
C GLN A 63 -4.89 15.98 -8.72
N ILE A 64 -5.60 15.41 -7.74
CA ILE A 64 -6.66 14.43 -7.98
C ILE A 64 -7.77 15.06 -8.84
N GLU A 65 -8.28 16.23 -8.44
CA GLU A 65 -9.31 16.97 -9.19
C GLU A 65 -8.89 17.24 -10.63
N LYS A 66 -7.64 17.69 -10.82
CA LYS A 66 -7.09 17.93 -12.16
C LYS A 66 -7.05 16.67 -13.01
N ILE A 67 -6.58 15.53 -12.46
CA ILE A 67 -6.55 14.26 -13.17
C ILE A 67 -7.97 13.84 -13.58
N TYR A 68 -8.95 14.00 -12.71
CA TYR A 68 -10.33 13.67 -13.00
C TYR A 68 -11.00 14.56 -14.06
N GLN A 69 -10.48 15.78 -14.26
CA GLN A 69 -10.90 16.67 -15.34
C GLN A 69 -10.25 16.27 -16.69
N GLU A 70 -9.01 15.80 -16.65
CA GLU A 70 -8.23 15.47 -17.85
C GLU A 70 -8.50 14.04 -18.36
N GLU A 71 -8.82 13.08 -17.46
CA GLU A 71 -8.97 11.66 -17.79
C GLU A 71 -10.44 11.27 -17.92
N SER A 72 -10.93 11.21 -19.15
CA SER A 72 -12.32 10.83 -19.44
C SER A 72 -12.70 9.44 -18.89
N PHE A 73 -11.74 8.50 -18.84
CA PHE A 73 -11.93 7.16 -18.28
C PHE A 73 -12.40 7.20 -16.83
N LEU A 74 -11.89 8.11 -16.01
CA LEU A 74 -12.25 8.24 -14.60
C LEU A 74 -13.64 8.89 -14.38
N GLY A 75 -14.28 9.39 -15.43
CA GLY A 75 -15.63 9.94 -15.41
C GLY A 75 -16.76 8.91 -15.47
N GLN A 76 -16.43 7.65 -15.78
CA GLN A 76 -17.43 6.57 -15.87
C GLN A 76 -17.84 6.03 -14.49
N PRO A 77 -18.98 5.36 -14.36
CA PRO A 77 -19.34 4.63 -13.15
C PRO A 77 -18.47 3.37 -13.00
N PHE A 78 -18.14 3.01 -11.76
CA PHE A 78 -17.40 1.78 -11.40
C PHE A 78 -18.27 0.90 -10.51
N THR A 79 -18.09 -0.43 -10.60
CA THR A 79 -18.78 -1.40 -9.74
C THR A 79 -18.25 -1.42 -8.31
N GLY A 80 -17.02 -0.99 -8.13
CA GLY A 80 -16.36 -0.83 -6.84
C GLY A 80 -15.19 0.13 -6.96
N VAL A 81 -14.96 0.89 -5.91
CA VAL A 81 -13.81 1.79 -5.81
C VAL A 81 -13.07 1.46 -4.53
N LYS A 82 -11.75 1.31 -4.63
CA LYS A 82 -10.86 1.11 -3.49
C LYS A 82 -9.79 2.18 -3.47
N LEU A 83 -9.65 2.86 -2.33
CA LEU A 83 -8.66 3.89 -2.11
C LEU A 83 -7.58 3.37 -1.17
N LEU A 84 -6.32 3.46 -1.59
CA LEU A 84 -5.16 3.04 -0.82
C LEU A 84 -4.36 4.25 -0.37
N PHE A 85 -4.17 4.40 0.94
CA PHE A 85 -3.30 5.42 1.51
C PHE A 85 -1.89 4.89 1.69
N SER A 86 -0.91 5.63 1.15
CA SER A 86 0.52 5.35 1.33
C SER A 86 1.17 6.53 2.05
N ASN A 87 1.32 6.39 3.35
CA ASN A 87 2.00 7.35 4.22
C ASN A 87 2.70 6.63 5.38
N GLU A 88 3.46 7.35 6.17
CA GLU A 88 4.20 6.87 7.33
C GLU A 88 3.39 6.90 8.65
N LEU A 89 2.11 7.33 8.60
CA LEU A 89 1.28 7.58 9.77
C LEU A 89 0.45 6.35 10.12
N TYR A 90 1.11 5.26 10.48
CA TYR A 90 0.46 4.00 10.83
C TYR A 90 1.20 3.23 11.92
N SER A 91 0.51 2.26 12.52
CA SER A 91 1.07 1.30 13.48
C SER A 91 0.40 -0.07 13.34
N LEU A 92 1.21 -1.12 13.20
CA LEU A 92 0.75 -2.50 13.19
C LEU A 92 0.67 -3.01 14.63
N VAL A 93 -0.53 -3.39 15.07
CA VAL A 93 -0.83 -3.77 16.46
C VAL A 93 -1.35 -5.21 16.48
N PRO A 94 -0.80 -6.13 17.31
CA PRO A 94 -1.41 -7.43 17.52
C PRO A 94 -2.86 -7.28 17.99
N GLN A 95 -3.81 -8.00 17.36
CA GLN A 95 -5.24 -7.84 17.62
C GLN A 95 -5.59 -8.02 19.12
N LYS A 96 -4.89 -8.92 19.82
CA LYS A 96 -5.07 -9.17 21.26
C LYS A 96 -4.72 -7.99 22.15
N LEU A 97 -3.91 -7.05 21.65
CA LEU A 97 -3.48 -5.85 22.37
C LEU A 97 -4.25 -4.61 21.91
N PHE A 98 -5.03 -4.71 20.86
CA PHE A 98 -5.76 -3.59 20.30
C PHE A 98 -7.02 -3.26 21.12
N GLN A 99 -7.19 -1.99 21.44
CA GLN A 99 -8.36 -1.41 22.10
C GLN A 99 -8.81 -0.21 21.28
N GLU A 100 -10.00 -0.27 20.74
CA GLU A 100 -10.55 0.73 19.81
C GLU A 100 -10.60 2.13 20.40
N GLU A 101 -10.97 2.24 21.67
CA GLU A 101 -11.00 3.50 22.43
C GLU A 101 -9.63 4.18 22.57
N ASN A 102 -8.55 3.42 22.43
CA ASN A 102 -7.17 3.88 22.54
C ASN A 102 -6.44 3.91 21.19
N ALA A 103 -7.17 3.85 20.05
CA ALA A 103 -6.57 3.75 18.72
C ALA A 103 -5.50 4.81 18.45
N SER A 104 -5.74 6.07 18.83
CA SER A 104 -4.76 7.15 18.67
C SER A 104 -3.47 6.95 19.45
N ASP A 105 -3.50 6.19 20.57
CA ASP A 105 -2.32 6.00 21.41
C ASP A 105 -1.26 5.12 20.72
N TYR A 106 -1.68 4.18 19.86
CA TYR A 106 -0.75 3.35 19.10
C TYR A 106 0.06 4.12 18.05
N LEU A 107 -0.41 5.31 17.65
CA LEU A 107 0.26 6.17 16.68
C LEU A 107 1.23 7.16 17.31
N LYS A 108 1.11 7.47 18.61
CA LYS A 108 1.89 8.53 19.29
C LYS A 108 3.40 8.34 19.22
N PHE A 109 3.87 7.11 19.09
CA PHE A 109 5.30 6.80 19.00
C PHE A 109 5.86 6.96 17.59
N ASN A 110 5.00 6.83 16.55
CA ASN A 110 5.41 6.82 15.15
C ASN A 110 5.03 8.12 14.42
N ALA A 111 4.05 8.87 14.95
CA ALA A 111 3.49 10.02 14.24
C ALA A 111 3.15 11.17 15.21
N ARG A 112 3.31 12.39 14.73
CA ARG A 112 2.77 13.56 15.42
C ARG A 112 1.29 13.70 15.03
N ILE A 113 0.40 13.31 15.92
CA ILE A 113 -1.05 13.34 15.73
C ILE A 113 -1.59 14.70 16.17
N LEU A 114 -2.50 15.27 15.39
CA LEU A 114 -3.30 16.43 15.76
C LEU A 114 -4.63 15.94 16.35
N GLU A 115 -5.22 16.72 17.25
CA GLU A 115 -6.54 16.40 17.85
C GLU A 115 -7.67 16.31 16.80
N THR A 116 -7.46 16.92 15.63
CA THR A 116 -8.41 16.93 14.51
C THR A 116 -8.18 15.78 13.53
N ASP A 117 -7.14 14.98 13.71
CA ASP A 117 -6.86 13.87 12.81
C ASP A 117 -7.89 12.75 13.02
N PHE A 118 -8.42 12.25 11.94
CA PHE A 118 -9.26 11.07 11.93
C PHE A 118 -8.38 9.82 11.93
N VAL A 119 -8.60 8.93 12.90
CA VAL A 119 -7.90 7.66 13.01
C VAL A 119 -8.78 6.56 12.42
N ALA A 120 -8.22 5.80 11.49
CA ALA A 120 -8.83 4.62 10.88
C ALA A 120 -8.07 3.36 11.24
N GLU A 121 -8.71 2.21 11.04
CA GLU A 121 -8.11 0.91 11.27
C GLU A 121 -8.46 -0.08 10.15
N ASP A 122 -7.51 -0.95 9.84
CA ASP A 122 -7.70 -2.11 8.98
C ASP A 122 -7.48 -3.38 9.80
N THR A 123 -8.54 -4.18 9.99
CA THR A 123 -8.44 -5.45 10.72
C THR A 123 -8.10 -6.59 9.77
N LEU A 124 -6.94 -7.23 9.99
CA LEU A 124 -6.47 -8.42 9.31
C LEU A 124 -6.75 -9.64 10.21
N ALA A 125 -8.03 -10.01 10.36
CA ALA A 125 -8.48 -11.00 11.33
C ALA A 125 -7.81 -12.36 11.20
N GLU A 126 -7.54 -12.83 9.95
CA GLU A 126 -6.87 -14.12 9.68
C GLU A 126 -5.43 -14.17 10.21
N HIS A 127 -4.84 -13.00 10.48
CA HIS A 127 -3.46 -12.82 10.93
C HIS A 127 -3.36 -12.24 12.33
N GLU A 128 -4.49 -12.11 13.05
CA GLU A 128 -4.57 -11.53 14.38
C GLU A 128 -3.86 -10.14 14.48
N LEU A 129 -4.03 -9.30 13.45
CA LEU A 129 -3.32 -8.03 13.29
C LEU A 129 -4.32 -6.90 12.99
N VAL A 130 -4.07 -5.73 13.55
CA VAL A 130 -4.78 -4.48 13.24
C VAL A 130 -3.75 -3.43 12.81
N ASN A 131 -3.99 -2.78 11.68
CA ASN A 131 -3.23 -1.61 11.27
C ASN A 131 -4.03 -0.35 11.61
N VAL A 132 -3.52 0.46 12.53
CA VAL A 132 -4.10 1.76 12.88
C VAL A 132 -3.37 2.84 12.09
N TYR A 133 -4.09 3.76 11.45
CA TYR A 133 -3.47 4.78 10.60
C TYR A 133 -4.29 6.06 10.46
N ILE A 134 -3.68 7.10 9.88
CA ILE A 134 -4.32 8.38 9.60
C ILE A 134 -4.50 8.52 8.08
N PRO A 135 -5.72 8.38 7.55
CA PRO A 135 -6.04 8.70 6.16
C PRO A 135 -6.08 10.23 5.94
N PHE A 136 -5.97 10.66 4.66
CA PHE A 136 -6.16 12.06 4.31
C PHE A 136 -7.65 12.38 4.20
N THR A 137 -8.25 12.89 5.28
CA THR A 137 -9.70 13.10 5.42
C THR A 137 -10.32 13.92 4.29
N ASN A 138 -9.63 14.97 3.81
CA ASN A 138 -10.10 15.77 2.68
C ASN A 138 -10.22 14.95 1.39
N ILE A 139 -9.36 13.97 1.19
CA ILE A 139 -9.38 13.06 0.03
C ILE A 139 -10.47 12.01 0.20
N VAL A 140 -10.66 11.47 1.42
CA VAL A 140 -11.79 10.58 1.74
C VAL A 140 -13.12 11.27 1.42
N ASN A 141 -13.32 12.51 1.88
CA ASN A 141 -14.52 13.26 1.65
C ASN A 141 -14.78 13.50 0.15
N TYR A 142 -13.75 13.87 -0.62
CA TYR A 142 -13.87 14.06 -2.07
C TYR A 142 -14.36 12.78 -2.78
N PHE A 143 -13.81 11.62 -2.43
CA PHE A 143 -14.22 10.37 -3.04
C PHE A 143 -15.60 9.92 -2.54
N PHE A 144 -15.96 10.23 -1.30
CA PHE A 144 -17.30 9.99 -0.79
C PHE A 144 -18.35 10.81 -1.55
N ASP A 145 -18.11 12.09 -1.78
CA ASP A 145 -18.99 12.97 -2.56
C ASP A 145 -19.14 12.50 -4.00
N ARG A 146 -18.10 11.86 -4.55
CA ARG A 146 -18.08 11.40 -5.95
C ARG A 146 -18.70 10.03 -6.17
N TYR A 147 -18.42 9.08 -5.30
CA TYR A 147 -18.78 7.66 -5.47
C TYR A 147 -19.84 7.17 -4.47
N GLY A 148 -20.08 7.92 -3.41
CA GLY A 148 -20.89 7.47 -2.29
C GLY A 148 -20.15 6.41 -1.49
N GLU A 149 -20.54 5.15 -1.63
CA GLU A 149 -19.87 4.03 -0.95
C GLU A 149 -18.61 3.63 -1.68
N PHE A 150 -17.51 3.51 -0.94
CA PHE A 150 -16.24 2.96 -1.42
C PHE A 150 -15.42 2.37 -0.25
N GLU A 151 -14.46 1.52 -0.58
CA GLU A 151 -13.54 0.96 0.41
C GLU A 151 -12.25 1.78 0.45
N TYR A 152 -11.66 1.93 1.64
CA TYR A 152 -10.30 2.46 1.75
C TYR A 152 -9.48 1.67 2.75
N GLN A 153 -8.17 1.57 2.49
CA GLN A 153 -7.21 0.83 3.28
C GLN A 153 -5.84 1.53 3.27
N HIS A 154 -4.99 1.17 4.21
CA HIS A 154 -3.59 1.54 4.15
C HIS A 154 -2.78 0.56 3.28
N CYS A 155 -1.80 1.06 2.50
CA CYS A 155 -0.96 0.21 1.65
C CYS A 155 -0.23 -0.89 2.43
N VAL A 156 0.21 -0.59 3.66
CA VAL A 156 0.90 -1.57 4.51
C VAL A 156 -0.03 -2.70 4.95
N SER A 157 -1.33 -2.46 5.12
CA SER A 157 -2.31 -3.53 5.39
C SER A 157 -2.38 -4.53 4.23
N VAL A 158 -2.41 -4.01 3.00
CA VAL A 158 -2.39 -4.84 1.77
C VAL A 158 -1.10 -5.65 1.68
N LEU A 159 0.05 -5.01 1.94
CA LEU A 159 1.36 -5.69 1.93
C LEU A 159 1.44 -6.77 3.02
N ALA A 160 1.10 -6.42 4.25
CA ALA A 160 1.16 -7.35 5.39
C ALA A 160 0.28 -8.57 5.14
N LYS A 161 -0.99 -8.36 4.70
CA LYS A 161 -1.90 -9.45 4.36
C LYS A 161 -1.30 -10.36 3.28
N ALA A 162 -0.89 -9.79 2.15
CA ALA A 162 -0.37 -10.56 1.02
C ALA A 162 0.88 -11.37 1.39
N PHE A 163 1.79 -10.80 2.17
CA PHE A 163 3.02 -11.50 2.56
C PHE A 163 2.76 -12.54 3.64
N LEU A 164 1.88 -12.29 4.60
CA LEU A 164 1.47 -13.30 5.58
C LEU A 164 0.74 -14.47 4.92
N ASP A 165 -0.14 -14.19 3.95
CA ASP A 165 -0.82 -15.23 3.16
C ASP A 165 0.16 -16.12 2.39
N THR A 166 1.22 -15.53 1.82
CA THR A 166 2.26 -16.26 1.08
C THR A 166 3.19 -17.06 2.01
N ASN A 167 3.35 -16.65 3.25
CA ASN A 167 4.28 -17.26 4.21
C ASN A 167 3.60 -18.12 5.28
N LYS A 168 2.44 -18.71 4.99
CA LYS A 168 1.71 -19.57 5.94
C LYS A 168 2.47 -20.83 6.37
N ASP A 169 3.44 -21.27 5.58
CA ASP A 169 4.35 -22.36 5.96
C ASP A 169 5.38 -21.88 6.99
N ARG A 170 5.24 -22.37 8.22
CA ARG A 170 6.13 -22.05 9.36
C ARG A 170 7.54 -22.62 9.23
N ASN A 171 7.79 -23.48 8.25
CA ASN A 171 9.13 -24.04 8.00
C ASN A 171 9.99 -23.15 7.11
N THR A 172 9.46 -22.05 6.60
CA THR A 172 10.23 -21.07 5.82
C THR A 172 11.17 -20.27 6.74
N GLY A 173 12.35 -19.92 6.20
CA GLY A 173 13.28 -19.01 6.86
C GLY A 173 12.73 -17.60 7.09
N THR A 174 13.59 -16.68 7.48
CA THR A 174 13.21 -15.27 7.58
C THR A 174 13.16 -14.63 6.20
N ARG A 175 12.05 -13.95 5.89
CA ARG A 175 11.86 -13.16 4.68
C ARG A 175 11.70 -11.69 5.01
N VAL A 176 12.47 -10.87 4.33
CA VAL A 176 12.52 -9.42 4.48
C VAL A 176 11.97 -8.81 3.19
N TYR A 177 10.77 -8.26 3.25
CA TYR A 177 10.11 -7.61 2.11
C TYR A 177 10.36 -6.11 2.18
N LEU A 178 10.95 -5.55 1.13
CA LEU A 178 11.26 -4.15 1.02
C LEU A 178 10.54 -3.53 -0.18
N ASN A 179 9.50 -2.73 0.12
CA ASN A 179 8.70 -2.02 -0.88
C ASN A 179 9.23 -0.59 -1.05
N ARG A 180 10.05 -0.34 -2.08
CA ARG A 180 10.60 0.99 -2.37
C ARG A 180 9.52 1.92 -2.92
N ASN A 181 9.24 3.01 -2.22
CA ASN A 181 8.33 4.08 -2.65
C ASN A 181 9.10 5.37 -3.00
N ALA A 182 8.39 6.48 -3.28
CA ALA A 182 9.04 7.73 -3.68
C ALA A 182 9.75 8.46 -2.52
N ALA A 183 9.34 8.21 -1.28
CA ALA A 183 9.85 8.90 -0.10
C ALA A 183 10.88 8.05 0.68
N GLY A 184 10.85 6.75 0.51
CA GLY A 184 11.64 5.81 1.28
C GLY A 184 11.26 4.38 0.94
N TYR A 185 11.02 3.56 1.94
CA TYR A 185 10.51 2.21 1.73
C TYR A 185 9.71 1.71 2.94
N ASP A 186 8.81 0.78 2.67
CA ASP A 186 8.13 0.00 3.69
C ASP A 186 8.88 -1.31 3.87
N LEU A 187 9.18 -1.67 5.11
CA LEU A 187 9.87 -2.90 5.48
C LEU A 187 8.93 -3.81 6.25
N ILE A 188 8.72 -5.01 5.75
CA ILE A 188 7.92 -6.05 6.41
C ILE A 188 8.79 -7.30 6.55
N ILE A 189 8.95 -7.78 7.76
CA ILE A 189 9.76 -8.96 8.07
C ILE A 189 8.86 -10.05 8.62
N ILE A 190 8.90 -11.21 7.97
CA ILE A 190 8.14 -12.39 8.36
C ILE A 190 9.13 -13.51 8.74
N ARG A 191 8.90 -14.10 9.89
CA ARG A 191 9.67 -15.24 10.39
C ARG A 191 8.72 -16.33 10.88
N LYS A 192 8.86 -17.54 10.33
CA LYS A 192 8.02 -18.69 10.69
C LYS A 192 6.52 -18.44 10.50
N GLY A 193 6.15 -17.72 9.45
CA GLY A 193 4.75 -17.41 9.13
C GLY A 193 4.11 -16.32 9.98
N GLU A 194 4.88 -15.64 10.83
CA GLU A 194 4.39 -14.56 11.70
C GLU A 194 5.08 -13.23 11.38
N LEU A 195 4.35 -12.12 11.52
CA LEU A 195 4.92 -10.79 11.39
C LEU A 195 5.89 -10.53 12.55
N LEU A 196 7.16 -10.38 12.21
CA LEU A 196 8.18 -9.99 13.18
C LEU A 196 8.33 -8.48 13.30
N PHE A 197 8.21 -7.76 12.15
CA PHE A 197 8.41 -6.32 12.09
C PHE A 197 7.68 -5.73 10.88
N GLY A 198 7.17 -4.51 11.04
CA GLY A 198 6.60 -3.72 9.95
C GLY A 198 6.73 -2.23 10.27
N ASN A 199 7.46 -1.50 9.43
CA ASN A 199 7.63 -0.04 9.55
C ASN A 199 8.00 0.58 8.20
N SER A 200 7.84 1.91 8.09
CA SER A 200 8.28 2.70 6.95
C SER A 200 9.47 3.57 7.32
N PHE A 201 10.44 3.63 6.43
CA PHE A 201 11.64 4.46 6.59
C PHE A 201 11.71 5.50 5.49
N MET A 202 11.84 6.76 5.88
CA MET A 202 12.15 7.86 4.97
C MET A 202 13.65 7.82 4.67
N CYS A 203 14.04 7.85 3.42
CA CYS A 203 15.44 7.87 3.04
C CYS A 203 15.65 8.67 1.75
N ASP A 204 16.55 9.63 1.81
CA ASP A 204 16.91 10.48 0.69
C ASP A 204 18.11 9.94 -0.09
N THR A 205 18.97 9.19 0.58
CA THR A 205 20.19 8.61 0.02
C THR A 205 20.18 7.08 0.02
N LYS A 206 21.03 6.46 -0.79
CA LYS A 206 21.22 5.01 -0.76
C LYS A 206 21.94 4.54 0.52
N GLU A 207 22.68 5.42 1.14
CA GLU A 207 23.36 5.18 2.43
C GLU A 207 22.33 5.09 3.56
N ASP A 208 21.33 5.99 3.61
CA ASP A 208 20.22 5.91 4.56
C ASP A 208 19.41 4.62 4.33
N PHE A 209 19.15 4.30 3.06
CA PHE A 209 18.42 3.09 2.68
C PHE A 209 19.05 1.82 3.24
N ILE A 210 20.37 1.63 3.02
CA ILE A 210 21.04 0.41 3.50
C ILE A 210 21.26 0.47 5.02
N TYR A 211 21.48 1.65 5.59
CA TYR A 211 21.66 1.83 7.03
C TYR A 211 20.43 1.34 7.79
N TYR A 212 19.22 1.83 7.45
CA TYR A 212 18.02 1.41 8.16
C TYR A 212 17.70 -0.07 7.98
N LEU A 213 17.98 -0.65 6.81
CA LEU A 213 17.81 -2.09 6.58
C LEU A 213 18.71 -2.91 7.49
N LEU A 214 20.01 -2.60 7.50
CA LEU A 214 20.99 -3.35 8.29
C LEU A 214 20.83 -3.10 9.79
N PHE A 215 20.54 -1.87 10.19
CA PHE A 215 20.23 -1.54 11.58
C PHE A 215 19.02 -2.31 12.10
N THR A 216 17.94 -2.38 11.31
CA THR A 216 16.77 -3.18 11.67
C THR A 216 17.11 -4.66 11.76
N ALA A 217 17.90 -5.19 10.83
CA ALA A 217 18.34 -6.58 10.86
C ALA A 217 19.15 -6.87 12.12
N GLU A 218 20.09 -5.99 12.50
CA GLU A 218 20.90 -6.11 13.72
C GLU A 218 20.03 -6.12 14.99
N GLN A 219 19.06 -5.17 15.11
CA GLN A 219 18.17 -5.09 16.27
C GLN A 219 17.27 -6.32 16.43
N LEU A 220 16.98 -7.02 15.34
CA LEU A 220 16.15 -8.23 15.32
C LEU A 220 16.99 -9.52 15.28
N GLU A 221 18.31 -9.41 15.46
CA GLU A 221 19.24 -10.53 15.42
C GLU A 221 19.13 -11.36 14.12
N LEU A 222 19.00 -10.65 12.98
CA LEU A 222 18.93 -11.24 11.66
C LEU A 222 20.28 -11.09 10.95
N ASP A 223 20.76 -12.20 10.38
CA ASP A 223 22.01 -12.25 9.65
C ASP A 223 21.76 -11.99 8.15
N PRO A 224 22.35 -10.92 7.55
CA PRO A 224 22.27 -10.61 6.13
C PRO A 224 22.79 -11.72 5.18
N GLU A 225 23.58 -12.65 5.70
CA GLU A 225 24.03 -13.82 4.94
C GLU A 225 22.95 -14.90 4.81
N THR A 226 21.90 -14.88 5.66
CA THR A 226 20.94 -15.98 5.78
C THR A 226 19.51 -15.62 5.43
N PHE A 227 19.04 -14.39 5.71
CA PHE A 227 17.68 -14.02 5.35
C PHE A 227 17.50 -13.78 3.84
N GLU A 228 16.29 -13.93 3.34
CA GLU A 228 15.92 -13.64 1.97
C GLU A 228 15.37 -12.21 1.88
N LEU A 229 16.09 -11.31 1.16
CA LEU A 229 15.63 -9.96 0.86
C LEU A 229 14.83 -9.95 -0.44
N ILE A 230 13.53 -9.64 -0.35
CA ILE A 230 12.62 -9.61 -1.49
C ILE A 230 12.25 -8.15 -1.80
N LEU A 231 12.67 -7.68 -2.96
CA LEU A 231 12.51 -6.31 -3.40
C LEU A 231 11.23 -6.13 -4.23
N LEU A 232 10.53 -5.03 -3.97
CA LEU A 232 9.39 -4.59 -4.76
C LEU A 232 9.28 -3.06 -4.76
N GLY A 233 8.31 -2.53 -5.52
CA GLY A 233 8.13 -1.09 -5.66
C GLY A 233 9.10 -0.47 -6.67
N ASN A 234 9.49 0.76 -6.42
CA ASN A 234 10.29 1.58 -7.34
C ASN A 234 11.80 1.29 -7.23
N ILE A 235 12.19 0.06 -7.47
CA ILE A 235 13.58 -0.40 -7.49
C ILE A 235 13.81 -1.31 -8.70
N THR A 236 15.01 -1.29 -9.27
CA THR A 236 15.41 -2.11 -10.42
C THR A 236 16.83 -2.63 -10.22
N GLU A 237 17.18 -3.71 -10.91
CA GLU A 237 18.51 -4.35 -10.86
C GLU A 237 19.70 -3.42 -11.15
N ASN A 238 19.45 -2.33 -11.90
CA ASN A 238 20.50 -1.36 -12.26
C ASN A 238 20.46 -0.09 -11.41
N SER A 239 19.62 -0.06 -10.35
CA SER A 239 19.55 1.12 -9.47
C SER A 239 20.63 1.11 -8.41
N ASP A 240 21.05 2.29 -7.96
CA ASP A 240 22.02 2.43 -6.87
C ASP A 240 21.55 1.76 -5.58
N TYR A 241 20.23 1.76 -5.34
CA TYR A 241 19.60 1.09 -4.19
C TYR A 241 19.74 -0.44 -4.26
N TYR A 242 19.58 -1.02 -5.46
CA TYR A 242 19.82 -2.45 -5.65
C TYR A 242 21.31 -2.79 -5.46
N ASN A 243 22.19 -2.01 -6.08
CA ASN A 243 23.63 -2.26 -6.04
C ASN A 243 24.18 -2.21 -4.61
N ILE A 244 23.72 -1.24 -3.80
CA ILE A 244 24.15 -1.18 -2.40
C ILE A 244 23.56 -2.34 -1.58
N ALA A 245 22.30 -2.72 -1.77
CA ALA A 245 21.72 -3.88 -1.10
C ALA A 245 22.47 -5.17 -1.46
N PHE A 246 22.79 -5.35 -2.75
CA PHE A 246 23.53 -6.52 -3.24
C PHE A 246 24.96 -6.64 -2.65
N THR A 247 25.54 -5.51 -2.22
CA THR A 247 26.84 -5.51 -1.57
C THR A 247 26.80 -6.09 -0.15
N TYR A 248 25.68 -5.91 0.56
CA TYR A 248 25.57 -6.23 1.99
C TYR A 248 24.65 -7.40 2.31
N VAL A 249 23.79 -7.82 1.38
CA VAL A 249 22.84 -8.92 1.60
C VAL A 249 23.09 -10.04 0.61
N ARG A 250 23.21 -11.27 1.12
CA ARG A 250 23.60 -12.44 0.33
C ARG A 250 22.49 -12.93 -0.59
N ASN A 251 21.27 -13.03 -0.09
CA ASN A 251 20.14 -13.61 -0.81
C ASN A 251 19.15 -12.50 -1.15
N ILE A 252 19.17 -12.04 -2.40
CA ILE A 252 18.33 -10.94 -2.87
C ILE A 252 17.58 -11.34 -4.13
N SER A 253 16.29 -11.06 -4.17
CA SER A 253 15.41 -11.35 -5.29
C SER A 253 14.36 -10.25 -5.48
N PHE A 254 13.69 -10.25 -6.62
CA PHE A 254 12.49 -9.44 -6.82
C PHE A 254 11.24 -10.28 -6.56
N LEU A 255 10.19 -9.64 -6.03
CA LEU A 255 8.93 -10.29 -5.79
C LEU A 255 8.35 -10.86 -7.10
N GLU A 256 8.13 -12.16 -7.12
CA GLU A 256 7.34 -12.80 -8.16
C GLU A 256 5.85 -12.54 -7.90
N THR A 257 5.13 -12.08 -8.92
CA THR A 257 3.75 -11.66 -8.78
C THR A 257 2.81 -12.48 -9.64
N SER A 258 1.69 -12.90 -9.05
CA SER A 258 0.57 -13.49 -9.76
C SER A 258 -0.72 -12.95 -9.15
N PHE A 259 -1.49 -12.19 -9.93
CA PHE A 259 -2.70 -11.51 -9.43
C PHE A 259 -4.00 -12.23 -9.79
N GLY A 260 -3.93 -13.36 -10.50
CA GLY A 260 -5.10 -14.11 -10.96
C GLY A 260 -5.92 -13.40 -12.06
N TYR A 261 -5.40 -12.33 -12.64
CA TYR A 261 -5.96 -11.60 -13.78
C TYR A 261 -4.85 -11.21 -14.78
N GLY A 262 -5.25 -10.91 -16.02
CA GLY A 262 -4.33 -10.52 -17.10
C GLY A 262 -4.19 -9.01 -17.26
N PHE A 263 -3.46 -8.63 -18.29
CA PHE A 263 -3.33 -7.25 -18.72
C PHE A 263 -3.82 -7.14 -20.17
N ASP A 264 -4.61 -6.11 -20.45
CA ASP A 264 -5.00 -5.83 -21.83
C ASP A 264 -3.75 -5.47 -22.65
N ALA A 265 -3.67 -5.96 -23.87
CA ALA A 265 -2.53 -5.76 -24.77
C ALA A 265 -2.24 -4.28 -25.09
N GLU A 266 -3.27 -3.43 -25.05
CA GLU A 266 -3.16 -2.00 -25.30
C GLU A 266 -2.72 -1.22 -24.06
N THR A 267 -2.90 -1.78 -22.86
CA THR A 267 -2.56 -1.13 -21.59
C THR A 267 -1.09 -1.34 -21.28
N LYS A 268 -0.29 -0.27 -21.31
CA LYS A 268 1.13 -0.30 -20.92
C LYS A 268 1.26 -0.43 -19.40
N VAL A 269 1.28 -1.65 -18.93
CA VAL A 269 1.40 -1.95 -17.49
C VAL A 269 2.86 -2.22 -17.13
N PRO A 270 3.38 -1.64 -16.04
CA PRO A 270 4.73 -1.95 -15.56
C PRO A 270 4.80 -3.37 -14.99
N LYS A 271 6.02 -3.84 -14.69
CA LYS A 271 6.23 -5.12 -13.98
C LYS A 271 5.41 -5.12 -12.68
N GLY A 272 4.74 -6.24 -12.38
CA GLY A 272 3.76 -6.36 -11.29
C GLY A 272 4.29 -5.95 -9.91
N TYR A 273 5.55 -6.25 -9.61
CA TYR A 273 6.17 -5.88 -8.34
C TYR A 273 6.30 -4.36 -8.10
N LYS A 274 6.26 -3.53 -9.18
CA LYS A 274 6.41 -2.07 -9.06
C LYS A 274 5.19 -1.38 -8.45
N HIS A 275 4.00 -1.91 -8.70
CA HIS A 275 2.73 -1.40 -8.18
C HIS A 275 1.95 -2.51 -7.48
N PHE A 276 2.67 -3.34 -6.72
CA PHE A 276 2.12 -4.54 -6.11
C PHE A 276 0.89 -4.24 -5.25
N THR A 277 0.93 -3.22 -4.39
CA THR A 277 -0.21 -2.84 -3.53
C THR A 277 -1.45 -2.49 -4.34
N LEU A 278 -1.27 -1.68 -5.38
CA LEU A 278 -2.36 -1.25 -6.26
C LEU A 278 -3.01 -2.45 -6.97
N PHE A 279 -2.19 -3.35 -7.51
CA PHE A 279 -2.67 -4.54 -8.21
C PHE A 279 -3.28 -5.56 -7.25
N SER A 280 -2.66 -5.84 -6.11
CA SER A 280 -3.18 -6.78 -5.11
C SER A 280 -4.52 -6.35 -4.50
N SER A 281 -4.81 -5.06 -4.48
CA SER A 281 -6.08 -4.56 -3.96
C SER A 281 -7.30 -4.88 -4.82
N LEU A 282 -7.09 -5.28 -6.08
CA LEU A 282 -8.13 -5.68 -7.04
C LEU A 282 -8.37 -7.20 -7.09
N SER A 283 -7.59 -7.97 -6.32
CA SER A 283 -7.65 -9.45 -6.27
C SER A 283 -8.73 -9.95 -5.35
#